data_60962cbd6b5b3a8548654f289d70a992
#
_entry.id   60962cbd6b5b3a8548654f289d70a992
#
_cell.length_a   1.000
_cell.length_b   1.000
_cell.length_c   1.000
_cell.angle_alpha   90.00
_cell.angle_beta   90.00
_cell.angle_gamma   90.00
#
_symmetry.space_group_name_H-M   'P 1'
#
loop_
_entity.id
_entity.type
_entity.pdbx_description
1 polymer ?
#
loop_
_entity_poly.entity_id
_entity_poly.type
_entity_poly.pdbx_seq_one_letter_code
_entity_poly.pdbx_strand_id
1 'polypeptide(L)'
;MSEHKVLIQVDTVPQHFEYVPEKPFLNKFGVFTQINAVPKDLLLAQKIFASVNRKRIMGRDFFDIVFLYSLGAKPNFAYLKKNINIDNVKDLKKYLLEKTATLHFQDLAKDVEPLLFDPKDKQKVLLFRDFVEPWL
;
A
#
# COMPACT_ATOMS: atom_id res chain seq x y z
N MET A 1 -26.96 4.08 31.62
CA MET A 1 -25.63 4.03 30.94
C MET A 1 -25.83 3.85 29.46
N SER A 2 -25.25 4.71 28.65
CA SER A 2 -25.21 4.48 27.19
C SER A 2 -24.15 3.44 26.89
N GLU A 3 -24.51 2.33 26.29
CA GLU A 3 -23.51 1.38 25.76
C GLU A 3 -22.85 1.98 24.53
N HIS A 4 -21.53 2.16 24.58
CA HIS A 4 -20.77 2.55 23.42
C HIS A 4 -20.44 1.29 22.61
N LYS A 5 -21.01 1.18 21.41
CA LYS A 5 -20.71 0.08 20.49
C LYS A 5 -19.61 0.50 19.52
N VAL A 6 -18.61 -0.34 19.37
CA VAL A 6 -17.56 -0.19 18.34
C VAL A 6 -17.84 -1.21 17.25
N LEU A 7 -18.03 -0.73 16.02
CA LEU A 7 -18.15 -1.59 14.85
C LEU A 7 -16.76 -1.85 14.28
N ILE A 8 -16.37 -3.11 14.23
CA ILE A 8 -15.15 -3.55 13.54
C ILE A 8 -15.57 -4.35 12.31
N GLN A 9 -15.30 -3.79 11.14
CA GLN A 9 -15.56 -4.46 9.87
C GLN A 9 -14.29 -5.17 9.41
N VAL A 10 -14.42 -6.46 9.07
CA VAL A 10 -13.32 -7.27 8.53
C VAL A 10 -13.69 -7.72 7.12
N ASP A 11 -12.94 -7.23 6.15
CA ASP A 11 -13.09 -7.60 4.74
C ASP A 11 -11.93 -8.52 4.35
N THR A 12 -12.24 -9.63 3.68
CA THR A 12 -11.23 -10.59 3.25
C THR A 12 -11.41 -10.91 1.77
N VAL A 13 -10.29 -10.95 1.04
CA VAL A 13 -10.25 -11.35 -0.37
C VAL A 13 -9.12 -12.36 -0.55
N PRO A 14 -9.40 -13.58 -1.07
CA PRO A 14 -8.35 -14.54 -1.38
C PRO A 14 -7.36 -13.98 -2.40
N GLN A 15 -6.07 -14.03 -2.10
CA GLN A 15 -5.01 -13.54 -3.01
C GLN A 15 -4.47 -14.63 -3.93
N HIS A 16 -4.71 -15.91 -3.62
CA HIS A 16 -4.21 -17.07 -4.39
C HIS A 16 -2.69 -17.02 -4.64
N PHE A 17 -1.95 -16.54 -3.65
CA PHE A 17 -0.51 -16.40 -3.67
C PHE A 17 0.08 -16.95 -2.36
N GLU A 18 0.90 -17.99 -2.47
CA GLU A 18 1.53 -18.61 -1.33
C GLU A 18 2.75 -17.82 -0.88
N TYR A 19 2.89 -17.63 0.42
CA TYR A 19 4.03 -16.97 1.05
C TYR A 19 4.24 -17.50 2.47
N VAL A 20 5.43 -17.30 3.00
CA VAL A 20 5.75 -17.58 4.39
C VAL A 20 5.53 -16.32 5.21
N PRO A 21 4.60 -16.33 6.19
CA PRO A 21 4.40 -15.18 7.07
C PRO A 21 5.64 -14.85 7.89
N GLU A 22 5.90 -13.58 8.10
CA GLU A 22 6.79 -13.12 9.16
C GLU A 22 6.08 -13.26 10.52
N LYS A 23 6.86 -13.47 11.58
CA LYS A 23 6.33 -13.69 12.95
C LYS A 23 6.90 -12.66 13.94
N PRO A 24 6.63 -11.36 13.75
CA PRO A 24 7.08 -10.34 14.69
C PRO A 24 6.35 -10.46 16.04
N PHE A 25 7.01 -9.97 17.09
CA PHE A 25 6.37 -9.80 18.39
C PHE A 25 5.66 -8.45 18.46
N LEU A 26 4.39 -8.49 18.81
CA LEU A 26 3.62 -7.31 19.18
C LEU A 26 3.86 -7.03 20.67
N ASN A 27 4.36 -5.83 20.98
CA ASN A 27 4.58 -5.38 22.35
C ASN A 27 3.99 -3.97 22.53
N LYS A 28 2.70 -3.90 22.77
CA LYS A 28 1.97 -2.62 22.98
C LYS A 28 0.82 -2.83 23.95
N PHE A 29 0.53 -1.80 24.73
CA PHE A 29 -0.63 -1.76 25.62
C PHE A 29 -0.71 -2.94 26.60
N GLY A 30 0.44 -3.40 27.12
CA GLY A 30 0.49 -4.56 28.01
C GLY A 30 0.33 -5.92 27.33
N VAL A 31 0.19 -5.95 26.03
CA VAL A 31 0.12 -7.19 25.22
C VAL A 31 1.50 -7.51 24.66
N PHE A 32 1.98 -8.72 24.93
CA PHE A 32 3.20 -9.28 24.36
C PHE A 32 2.87 -10.62 23.73
N THR A 33 2.81 -10.66 22.40
CA THR A 33 2.45 -11.88 21.66
C THR A 33 3.08 -11.89 20.27
N GLN A 34 3.22 -13.07 19.71
CA GLN A 34 3.68 -13.23 18.33
C GLN A 34 2.48 -13.23 17.38
N ILE A 35 2.60 -12.51 16.28
CA ILE A 35 1.57 -12.46 15.23
C ILE A 35 2.12 -12.97 13.90
N ASN A 36 1.23 -13.43 13.02
CA ASN A 36 1.58 -13.69 11.63
C ASN A 36 1.36 -12.40 10.84
N ALA A 37 2.39 -11.94 10.15
CA ALA A 37 2.34 -10.73 9.35
C ALA A 37 2.73 -11.00 7.89
N VAL A 38 2.10 -10.29 6.97
CA VAL A 38 2.50 -10.28 5.57
C VAL A 38 3.88 -9.62 5.46
N PRO A 39 4.87 -10.25 4.78
CA PRO A 39 6.15 -9.60 4.53
C PRO A 39 5.97 -8.26 3.83
N LYS A 40 6.76 -7.25 4.23
CA LYS A 40 6.60 -5.88 3.71
C LYS A 40 6.77 -5.78 2.18
N ASP A 41 7.61 -6.63 1.59
CA ASP A 41 7.84 -6.65 0.14
C ASP A 41 6.60 -7.16 -0.62
N LEU A 42 5.94 -8.18 -0.08
CA LEU A 42 4.67 -8.68 -0.62
C LEU A 42 3.56 -7.64 -0.41
N LEU A 43 3.49 -7.03 0.77
CA LEU A 43 2.50 -5.98 1.04
C LEU A 43 2.67 -4.79 0.09
N LEU A 44 3.92 -4.38 -0.20
CA LEU A 44 4.20 -3.34 -1.19
C LEU A 44 3.68 -3.73 -2.58
N ALA A 45 3.94 -4.96 -3.03
CA ALA A 45 3.44 -5.44 -4.32
C ALA A 45 1.90 -5.48 -4.38
N GLN A 46 1.25 -5.90 -3.31
CA GLN A 46 -0.22 -5.87 -3.20
C GLN A 46 -0.77 -4.44 -3.25
N LYS A 47 -0.12 -3.48 -2.59
CA LYS A 47 -0.50 -2.06 -2.64
C LYS A 47 -0.29 -1.45 -4.02
N ILE A 48 0.80 -1.79 -4.70
CA ILE A 48 1.04 -1.40 -6.09
C ILE A 48 -0.09 -1.91 -7.00
N PHE A 49 -0.42 -3.19 -6.91
CA PHE A 49 -1.53 -3.77 -7.66
C PHE A 49 -2.85 -3.07 -7.36
N ALA A 50 -3.18 -2.89 -6.08
CA ALA A 50 -4.44 -2.27 -5.65
C ALA A 50 -4.56 -0.82 -6.11
N SER A 51 -3.46 -0.05 -6.09
CA SER A 51 -3.48 1.40 -6.38
C SER A 51 -4.07 1.77 -7.73
N VAL A 52 -3.93 0.91 -8.73
CA VAL A 52 -4.37 1.18 -10.12
C VAL A 52 -5.37 0.15 -10.67
N ASN A 53 -5.72 -0.87 -9.90
CA ASN A 53 -6.64 -1.94 -10.33
C ASN A 53 -7.95 -1.98 -9.52
N ARG A 54 -8.10 -1.16 -8.49
CA ARG A 54 -9.37 -1.04 -7.78
C ARG A 54 -10.42 -0.39 -8.67
N LYS A 55 -11.67 -0.79 -8.51
CA LYS A 55 -12.81 -0.13 -9.15
C LYS A 55 -12.88 1.36 -8.81
N ARG A 56 -12.61 1.72 -7.56
CA ARG A 56 -12.43 3.10 -7.09
C ARG A 56 -11.00 3.29 -6.64
N ILE A 57 -10.29 4.21 -7.28
CA ILE A 57 -8.92 4.57 -6.91
C ILE A 57 -8.92 5.30 -5.56
N MET A 58 -8.02 4.90 -4.65
CA MET A 58 -7.93 5.41 -3.29
C MET A 58 -6.57 6.04 -3.03
N GLY A 59 -6.57 7.27 -2.51
CA GLY A 59 -5.34 8.00 -2.17
C GLY A 59 -4.44 7.25 -1.18
N ARG A 60 -5.03 6.51 -0.24
CA ARG A 60 -4.30 5.73 0.75
C ARG A 60 -3.38 4.67 0.16
N ASP A 61 -3.73 4.06 -0.98
CA ASP A 61 -2.88 3.05 -1.59
C ASP A 61 -1.56 3.66 -2.10
N PHE A 62 -1.60 4.88 -2.64
CA PHE A 62 -0.39 5.61 -3.05
C PHE A 62 0.45 6.04 -1.85
N PHE A 63 -0.20 6.50 -0.78
CA PHE A 63 0.48 6.80 0.48
C PHE A 63 1.23 5.56 1.01
N ASP A 64 0.55 4.43 1.06
CA ASP A 64 1.12 3.17 1.56
C ASP A 64 2.31 2.69 0.73
N ILE A 65 2.28 2.87 -0.60
CA ILE A 65 3.42 2.53 -1.47
C ILE A 65 4.65 3.35 -1.08
N VAL A 66 4.52 4.66 -0.97
CA VAL A 66 5.64 5.54 -0.59
C VAL A 66 6.14 5.21 0.81
N PHE A 67 5.22 4.98 1.74
CA PHE A 67 5.55 4.62 3.12
C PHE A 67 6.33 3.30 3.20
N LEU A 68 5.84 2.24 2.60
CA LEU A 68 6.51 0.93 2.61
C LEU A 68 7.87 0.98 1.92
N TYR A 69 7.97 1.70 0.80
CA TYR A 69 9.24 1.91 0.11
C TYR A 69 10.24 2.65 1.01
N SER A 70 9.81 3.65 1.78
CA SER A 70 10.66 4.37 2.73
C SER A 70 11.17 3.49 3.88
N LEU A 71 10.46 2.41 4.20
CA LEU A 71 10.89 1.38 5.14
C LEU A 71 11.88 0.36 4.53
N GLY A 72 12.33 0.59 3.29
CA GLY A 72 13.24 -0.29 2.58
C GLY A 72 12.59 -1.52 1.95
N ALA A 73 11.25 -1.54 1.81
CA ALA A 73 10.58 -2.61 1.09
C ALA A 73 10.92 -2.56 -0.41
N LYS A 74 11.06 -3.74 -1.01
CA LYS A 74 11.24 -3.91 -2.46
C LYS A 74 10.03 -4.66 -3.01
N PRO A 75 9.50 -4.29 -4.19
CA PRO A 75 8.34 -4.99 -4.74
C PRO A 75 8.59 -6.49 -4.90
N ASN A 76 7.65 -7.32 -4.43
CA ASN A 76 7.70 -8.76 -4.68
C ASN A 76 7.31 -9.00 -6.15
N PHE A 77 8.31 -9.21 -7.01
CA PHE A 77 8.09 -9.38 -8.44
C PHE A 77 7.44 -10.72 -8.81
N ALA A 78 7.53 -11.76 -7.96
CA ALA A 78 6.78 -12.99 -8.18
C ALA A 78 5.28 -12.74 -8.12
N TYR A 79 4.82 -11.92 -7.16
CA TYR A 79 3.43 -11.50 -7.07
C TYR A 79 3.01 -10.62 -8.26
N LEU A 80 3.82 -9.63 -8.62
CA LEU A 80 3.52 -8.73 -9.75
C LEU A 80 3.54 -9.46 -11.09
N LYS A 81 4.44 -10.41 -11.27
CA LYS A 81 4.48 -11.27 -12.48
C LYS A 81 3.20 -12.06 -12.63
N LYS A 82 2.73 -12.66 -11.55
CA LYS A 82 1.50 -13.45 -11.55
C LYS A 82 0.25 -12.60 -11.88
N ASN A 83 0.16 -11.40 -11.31
CA ASN A 83 -1.06 -10.59 -11.38
C ASN A 83 -1.09 -9.60 -12.55
N ILE A 84 0.05 -9.05 -12.95
CA ILE A 84 0.14 -8.02 -14.01
C ILE A 84 1.26 -8.27 -15.02
N ASN A 85 1.91 -9.42 -14.97
CA ASN A 85 2.98 -9.84 -15.87
C ASN A 85 4.21 -8.89 -15.91
N ILE A 86 4.55 -8.31 -14.75
CA ILE A 86 5.70 -7.42 -14.57
C ILE A 86 6.69 -8.07 -13.60
N ASP A 87 7.97 -8.11 -13.96
CA ASP A 87 9.04 -8.76 -13.19
C ASP A 87 10.30 -7.91 -13.01
N ASN A 88 10.24 -6.64 -13.38
CA ASN A 88 11.37 -5.73 -13.24
C ASN A 88 10.92 -4.28 -12.97
N VAL A 89 11.82 -3.48 -12.43
CA VAL A 89 11.54 -2.10 -12.01
C VAL A 89 11.22 -1.19 -13.19
N LYS A 90 11.88 -1.35 -14.32
CA LYS A 90 11.68 -0.52 -15.51
C LYS A 90 10.24 -0.62 -16.04
N ASP A 91 9.74 -1.85 -16.18
CA ASP A 91 8.40 -2.09 -16.66
C ASP A 91 7.35 -1.68 -15.60
N LEU A 92 7.67 -1.87 -14.32
CA LEU A 92 6.82 -1.40 -13.23
C LEU A 92 6.67 0.12 -13.22
N LYS A 93 7.77 0.86 -13.36
CA LYS A 93 7.77 2.31 -13.51
C LYS A 93 6.87 2.75 -14.66
N LYS A 94 7.10 2.19 -15.85
CA LYS A 94 6.29 2.49 -17.04
C LYS A 94 4.81 2.24 -16.80
N TYR A 95 4.48 1.08 -16.25
CA TYR A 95 3.11 0.69 -15.90
C TYR A 95 2.44 1.69 -14.96
N LEU A 96 3.11 2.06 -13.86
CA LEU A 96 2.56 3.02 -12.89
C LEU A 96 2.37 4.40 -13.51
N LEU A 97 3.34 4.91 -14.28
CA LEU A 97 3.24 6.21 -14.91
C LEU A 97 2.12 6.27 -15.95
N GLU A 98 1.93 5.22 -16.73
CA GLU A 98 0.83 5.10 -17.69
C GLU A 98 -0.54 5.04 -17.00
N LYS A 99 -0.67 4.17 -15.99
CA LYS A 99 -1.93 3.99 -15.26
C LYS A 99 -2.35 5.21 -14.44
N THR A 100 -1.40 6.03 -14.02
CA THR A 100 -1.67 7.23 -13.21
C THR A 100 -1.71 8.52 -14.01
N ALA A 101 -1.52 8.47 -15.34
CA ALA A 101 -1.42 9.65 -16.20
C ALA A 101 -2.65 10.58 -16.15
N THR A 102 -3.84 10.01 -15.94
CA THR A 102 -5.12 10.75 -15.92
C THR A 102 -5.65 11.01 -14.50
N LEU A 103 -4.93 10.58 -13.46
CA LEU A 103 -5.39 10.72 -12.08
C LEU A 103 -5.13 12.13 -11.54
N HIS A 104 -6.10 12.64 -10.76
CA HIS A 104 -6.00 13.91 -10.05
C HIS A 104 -5.46 13.69 -8.64
N PHE A 105 -4.13 13.75 -8.48
CA PHE A 105 -3.49 13.48 -7.19
C PHE A 105 -3.86 14.46 -6.09
N GLN A 106 -4.29 15.68 -6.43
CA GLN A 106 -4.82 16.62 -5.44
C GLN A 106 -6.09 16.10 -4.77
N ASP A 107 -6.99 15.48 -5.53
CA ASP A 107 -8.21 14.87 -4.97
C ASP A 107 -7.89 13.63 -4.15
N LEU A 108 -6.94 12.82 -4.62
CA LEU A 108 -6.46 11.65 -3.88
C LEU A 108 -5.77 12.03 -2.57
N ALA A 109 -5.03 13.14 -2.55
CA ALA A 109 -4.42 13.65 -1.32
C ALA A 109 -5.48 14.14 -0.32
N LYS A 110 -6.54 14.78 -0.77
CA LYS A 110 -7.69 15.17 0.09
C LYS A 110 -8.39 13.94 0.68
N ASP A 111 -8.50 12.87 -0.08
CA ASP A 111 -9.10 11.61 0.35
C ASP A 111 -8.34 10.97 1.53
N VAL A 112 -7.03 11.11 1.57
CA VAL A 112 -6.18 10.54 2.62
C VAL A 112 -5.95 11.49 3.81
N GLU A 113 -6.08 12.80 3.62
CA GLU A 113 -5.75 13.81 4.63
C GLU A 113 -6.41 13.59 6.00
N PRO A 114 -7.71 13.22 6.10
CA PRO A 114 -8.35 12.95 7.39
C PRO A 114 -7.76 11.77 8.17
N LEU A 115 -6.99 10.91 7.52
CA LEU A 115 -6.37 9.72 8.10
C LEU A 115 -4.93 9.97 8.58
N LEU A 116 -4.37 11.15 8.27
CA LEU A 116 -2.97 11.47 8.56
C LEU A 116 -2.82 12.10 9.94
N PHE A 117 -1.79 11.67 10.69
CA PHE A 117 -1.37 12.34 11.92
C PHE A 117 -0.67 13.68 11.62
N ASP A 118 0.20 13.70 10.61
CA ASP A 118 0.84 14.93 10.12
C ASP A 118 0.26 15.29 8.75
N PRO A 119 -0.41 16.46 8.63
CA PRO A 119 -0.96 16.92 7.34
C PRO A 119 0.07 17.05 6.23
N LYS A 120 1.36 17.24 6.55
CA LYS A 120 2.44 17.31 5.56
C LYS A 120 2.64 15.99 4.81
N ASP A 121 2.25 14.88 5.41
CA ASP A 121 2.37 13.55 4.82
C ASP A 121 1.50 13.36 3.56
N LYS A 122 0.55 14.25 3.30
CA LYS A 122 -0.19 14.28 2.02
C LYS A 122 0.74 14.46 0.81
N GLN A 123 1.94 15.01 1.00
CA GLN A 123 2.94 15.13 -0.05
C GLN A 123 3.34 13.77 -0.65
N LYS A 124 3.26 12.69 0.13
CA LYS A 124 3.50 11.31 -0.36
C LYS A 124 2.52 10.92 -1.47
N VAL A 125 1.32 11.47 -1.44
CA VAL A 125 0.31 11.26 -2.49
C VAL A 125 0.48 12.28 -3.62
N LEU A 126 0.60 13.56 -3.29
CA LEU A 126 0.73 14.63 -4.28
C LEU A 126 1.93 14.45 -5.22
N LEU A 127 3.07 14.00 -4.68
CA LEU A 127 4.32 13.83 -5.42
C LEU A 127 4.55 12.38 -5.86
N PHE A 128 3.52 11.54 -5.86
CA PHE A 128 3.68 10.11 -6.17
C PHE A 128 4.36 9.87 -7.54
N ARG A 129 3.97 10.61 -8.57
CA ARG A 129 4.56 10.44 -9.89
C ARG A 129 6.03 10.87 -9.92
N ASP A 130 6.38 11.98 -9.26
CA ASP A 130 7.76 12.43 -9.11
C ASP A 130 8.60 11.45 -8.31
N PHE A 131 7.98 10.76 -7.34
CA PHE A 131 8.62 9.70 -6.56
C PHE A 131 8.93 8.46 -7.40
N VAL A 132 8.06 8.08 -8.34
CA VAL A 132 8.25 6.91 -9.21
C VAL A 132 9.21 7.22 -10.37
N GLU A 133 9.27 8.45 -10.85
CA GLU A 133 10.05 8.85 -12.03
C GLU A 133 11.53 8.44 -11.99
N PRO A 134 12.27 8.55 -10.85
CA PRO A 134 13.67 8.14 -10.79
C PRO A 134 13.89 6.62 -10.67
N TRP A 135 12.86 5.81 -10.58
CA TRP A 135 13.03 4.35 -10.48
C TRP A 135 13.72 3.79 -11.71
N LEU A 136 14.71 2.95 -11.47
CA LEU A 136 15.55 2.33 -12.50
C LEU A 136 15.29 0.84 -12.61
#